data_973e6d54a0b1ae9762c3787472152127
#
_entry.id   973e6d54a0b1ae9762c3787472152127
#
_cell.length_a   1.000
_cell.length_b   1.000
_cell.length_c   1.000
_cell.angle_alpha   90.00
_cell.angle_beta   90.00
_cell.angle_gamma   90.00
#
_symmetry.space_group_name_H-M   'P 1'
#
loop_
_entity.id
_entity.type
_entity.pdbx_description
1 polymer ?
#
loop_
_entity_poly.entity_id
_entity_poly.type
_entity_poly.pdbx_seq_one_letter_code
_entity_poly.pdbx_strand_id
1 'polypeptide(L)'
;MLIMRSTSSIIFFRFIIIFLSQIILFNNITIYGASADIYIIFLLVFPQNINKSLYYSIIFLFGIFLDSFSNSFGIITFSLLISSHLRPYILDFSFGNFDMRKVGKVRDYLINTTIYQKLTYISLVVFSHNFIIYSVEIFSIYKIQLIVRNATISSLISITLILILMSFFYYKNER
;
A
#
# COMPACT_ATOMS: atom_id res chain seq x y z
N MET A 1 22.72 0.09 -16.86
CA MET A 1 22.78 1.32 -16.02
C MET A 1 21.64 2.30 -16.27
N LEU A 2 21.20 2.57 -17.50
CA LEU A 2 20.08 3.48 -17.84
C LEU A 2 18.71 3.04 -17.29
N ILE A 3 18.41 1.74 -17.24
CA ILE A 3 17.13 1.20 -16.74
C ILE A 3 16.98 1.41 -15.24
N MET A 4 18.03 1.31 -14.46
CA MET A 4 18.00 1.56 -13.02
C MET A 4 17.75 3.03 -12.69
N ARG A 5 18.30 3.95 -13.49
CA ARG A 5 18.11 5.39 -13.28
C ARG A 5 16.66 5.83 -13.49
N SER A 6 15.96 5.24 -14.47
CA SER A 6 14.54 5.53 -14.69
C SER A 6 13.64 4.97 -13.59
N THR A 7 13.95 3.79 -13.04
CA THR A 7 13.19 3.16 -11.97
C THR A 7 13.30 3.96 -10.67
N SER A 8 14.50 4.41 -10.29
CA SER A 8 14.73 5.22 -9.09
C SER A 8 13.98 6.56 -9.15
N SER A 9 13.99 7.24 -10.29
CA SER A 9 13.24 8.48 -10.48
C SER A 9 11.73 8.26 -10.34
N ILE A 10 11.20 7.18 -10.90
CA ILE A 10 9.78 6.84 -10.78
C ILE A 10 9.38 6.59 -9.33
N ILE A 11 10.20 5.85 -8.56
CA ILE A 11 9.96 5.59 -7.14
C ILE A 11 9.94 6.92 -6.36
N PHE A 12 10.92 7.79 -6.60
CA PHE A 12 11.04 9.08 -5.94
C PHE A 12 9.82 10.00 -6.21
N PHE A 13 9.40 10.14 -7.46
CA PHE A 13 8.21 10.92 -7.78
C PHE A 13 6.93 10.34 -7.17
N ARG A 14 6.77 9.01 -7.19
CA ARG A 14 5.64 8.35 -6.54
C ARG A 14 5.65 8.56 -5.03
N PHE A 15 6.81 8.45 -4.40
CA PHE A 15 6.98 8.74 -2.98
C PHE A 15 6.43 10.12 -2.65
N ILE A 16 6.89 11.17 -3.34
CA ILE A 16 6.48 12.54 -3.07
C ILE A 16 4.98 12.74 -3.33
N ILE A 17 4.47 12.31 -4.48
CA ILE A 17 3.07 12.54 -4.85
C ILE A 17 2.13 11.84 -3.88
N ILE A 18 2.38 10.57 -3.56
CA ILE A 18 1.51 9.79 -2.67
C ILE A 18 1.61 10.33 -1.23
N PHE A 19 2.82 10.68 -0.79
CA PHE A 19 3.04 11.29 0.51
C PHE A 19 2.28 12.62 0.66
N LEU A 20 2.45 13.54 -0.28
CA LEU A 20 1.75 14.83 -0.24
C LEU A 20 0.23 14.65 -0.34
N SER A 21 -0.26 13.75 -1.20
CA SER A 21 -1.70 13.49 -1.30
C SER A 21 -2.27 12.95 0.01
N GLN A 22 -1.57 12.06 0.69
CA GLN A 22 -2.00 11.54 1.98
C GLN A 22 -2.11 12.67 3.02
N ILE A 23 -1.07 13.48 3.16
CA ILE A 23 -1.02 14.51 4.20
C ILE A 23 -2.02 15.63 3.93
N ILE A 24 -2.08 16.14 2.71
CA ILE A 24 -2.88 17.33 2.38
C ILE A 24 -4.36 16.98 2.27
N LEU A 25 -4.70 15.84 1.66
CA LEU A 25 -6.08 15.50 1.31
C LEU A 25 -6.72 14.50 2.27
N PHE A 26 -5.98 13.50 2.74
CA PHE A 26 -6.58 12.32 3.37
C PHE A 26 -6.29 12.15 4.86
N ASN A 27 -5.27 12.85 5.39
CA ASN A 27 -4.89 12.71 6.80
C ASN A 27 -6.02 13.12 7.79
N ASN A 28 -6.91 14.01 7.35
CA ASN A 28 -8.03 14.50 8.16
C ASN A 28 -9.38 13.85 7.81
N ILE A 29 -9.39 12.91 6.86
CA ILE A 29 -10.62 12.21 6.48
C ILE A 29 -10.78 10.98 7.37
N THR A 30 -11.66 11.10 8.36
CA THR A 30 -12.08 9.98 9.20
C THR A 30 -13.58 9.75 9.06
N ILE A 31 -13.98 8.52 8.81
CA ILE A 31 -15.38 8.10 8.71
C ILE A 31 -15.64 7.06 9.79
N TYR A 32 -16.53 7.34 10.73
CA TYR A 32 -16.81 6.47 11.88
C TYR A 32 -15.58 6.09 12.71
N GLY A 33 -14.56 6.98 12.77
CA GLY A 33 -13.30 6.73 13.48
C GLY A 33 -12.30 5.88 12.70
N ALA A 34 -12.54 5.61 11.42
CA ALA A 34 -11.63 4.90 10.53
C ALA A 34 -10.98 5.88 9.54
N SER A 35 -9.67 5.76 9.35
CA SER A 35 -8.87 6.62 8.46
C SER A 35 -8.93 6.15 7.00
N ALA A 36 -8.63 7.07 6.08
CA ALA A 36 -8.48 6.79 4.66
C ALA A 36 -6.98 6.67 4.33
N ASP A 37 -6.49 5.44 4.19
CA ASP A 37 -5.06 5.15 4.05
C ASP A 37 -4.66 4.93 2.59
N ILE A 38 -4.56 6.03 1.82
CA ILE A 38 -4.21 5.99 0.40
C ILE A 38 -2.73 5.71 0.15
N TYR A 39 -1.87 6.05 1.10
CA TYR A 39 -0.43 5.81 0.98
C TYR A 39 -0.08 4.32 0.73
N ILE A 40 -1.00 3.39 1.01
CA ILE A 40 -0.84 1.96 0.69
C ILE A 40 -0.64 1.73 -0.82
N ILE A 41 -1.11 2.63 -1.69
CA ILE A 41 -0.82 2.58 -3.13
C ILE A 41 0.69 2.50 -3.39
N PHE A 42 1.50 3.19 -2.60
CA PHE A 42 2.95 3.13 -2.73
C PHE A 42 3.46 1.71 -2.60
N LEU A 43 2.97 0.99 -1.59
CA LEU A 43 3.29 -0.43 -1.40
C LEU A 43 2.76 -1.30 -2.53
N LEU A 44 1.50 -1.10 -2.95
CA LEU A 44 0.85 -1.91 -3.99
C LEU A 44 1.60 -1.87 -5.33
N VAL A 45 2.07 -0.70 -5.74
CA VAL A 45 2.69 -0.47 -7.06
C VAL A 45 4.21 -0.52 -7.01
N PHE A 46 4.81 -0.80 -5.85
CA PHE A 46 6.27 -0.84 -5.69
C PHE A 46 6.89 -1.95 -6.57
N PRO A 47 7.99 -1.66 -7.32
CA PRO A 47 8.63 -2.65 -8.18
C PRO A 47 9.28 -3.78 -7.36
N GLN A 48 9.26 -5.01 -7.88
CA GLN A 48 9.77 -6.21 -7.22
C GLN A 48 11.25 -6.52 -7.52
N ASN A 49 11.78 -5.97 -8.59
CA ASN A 49 13.16 -6.23 -9.06
C ASN A 49 14.24 -5.41 -8.35
N ILE A 50 13.96 -4.96 -7.14
CA ILE A 50 14.89 -4.16 -6.34
C ILE A 50 15.51 -5.04 -5.25
N ASN A 51 16.74 -4.73 -4.85
CA ASN A 51 17.40 -5.37 -3.72
C ASN A 51 16.52 -5.27 -2.47
N LYS A 52 16.34 -6.39 -1.77
CA LYS A 52 15.46 -6.47 -0.57
C LYS A 52 15.84 -5.44 0.49
N SER A 53 17.15 -5.23 0.73
CA SER A 53 17.60 -4.25 1.70
C SER A 53 17.16 -2.83 1.32
N LEU A 54 17.34 -2.45 0.06
CA LEU A 54 16.92 -1.15 -0.46
C LEU A 54 15.38 -0.99 -0.40
N TYR A 55 14.64 -2.06 -0.72
CA TYR A 55 13.18 -2.08 -0.62
C TYR A 55 12.70 -1.74 0.79
N TYR A 56 13.19 -2.46 1.80
CA TYR A 56 12.80 -2.22 3.20
C TYR A 56 13.26 -0.86 3.71
N SER A 57 14.45 -0.39 3.28
CA SER A 57 14.93 0.96 3.66
C SER A 57 14.02 2.06 3.11
N ILE A 58 13.56 1.95 1.86
CA ILE A 58 12.64 2.93 1.26
C ILE A 58 11.28 2.90 1.96
N ILE A 59 10.73 1.71 2.25
CA ILE A 59 9.46 1.57 2.97
C ILE A 59 9.57 2.13 4.39
N PHE A 60 10.67 1.87 5.08
CA PHE A 60 10.95 2.40 6.41
C PHE A 60 10.98 3.93 6.43
N LEU A 61 11.75 4.54 5.52
CA LEU A 61 11.83 5.99 5.39
C LEU A 61 10.44 6.58 5.07
N PHE A 62 9.70 5.96 4.14
CA PHE A 62 8.35 6.41 3.79
C PHE A 62 7.42 6.38 5.01
N GLY A 63 7.47 5.31 5.79
CA GLY A 63 6.70 5.19 7.03
C GLY A 63 7.05 6.28 8.05
N ILE A 64 8.34 6.51 8.33
CA ILE A 64 8.78 7.56 9.27
C ILE A 64 8.26 8.94 8.86
N PHE A 65 8.32 9.27 7.57
CA PHE A 65 7.78 10.53 7.08
C PHE A 65 6.27 10.62 7.35
N LEU A 66 5.50 9.56 7.06
CA LEU A 66 4.07 9.53 7.34
C LEU A 66 3.78 9.65 8.83
N ASP A 67 4.46 8.90 9.68
CA ASP A 67 4.30 8.95 11.13
C ASP A 67 4.57 10.35 11.70
N SER A 68 5.61 11.04 11.18
CA SER A 68 5.98 12.38 11.65
C SER A 68 4.89 13.42 11.38
N PHE A 69 4.13 13.27 10.30
CA PHE A 69 3.06 14.20 9.93
C PHE A 69 1.68 13.77 10.45
N SER A 70 1.49 12.48 10.72
CA SER A 70 0.22 11.95 11.23
C SER A 70 0.20 11.79 12.76
N ASN A 71 1.28 12.12 13.45
CA ASN A 71 1.47 11.93 14.90
C ASN A 71 1.17 10.49 15.37
N SER A 72 1.53 9.50 14.57
CA SER A 72 1.17 8.09 14.80
C SER A 72 2.26 7.28 15.51
N PHE A 73 3.31 7.92 16.02
CA PHE A 73 4.33 7.33 16.89
C PHE A 73 4.97 6.02 16.38
N GLY A 74 5.13 5.87 15.06
CA GLY A 74 5.75 4.69 14.45
C GLY A 74 4.77 3.57 14.09
N ILE A 75 3.48 3.71 14.35
CA ILE A 75 2.46 2.70 14.04
C ILE A 75 2.37 2.46 12.53
N ILE A 76 2.38 3.52 11.73
CA ILE A 76 2.33 3.42 10.25
C ILE A 76 3.59 2.74 9.72
N THR A 77 4.77 3.14 10.21
CA THR A 77 6.06 2.53 9.82
C THR A 77 6.08 1.04 10.10
N PHE A 78 5.69 0.64 11.31
CA PHE A 78 5.63 -0.75 11.72
C PHE A 78 4.65 -1.56 10.83
N SER A 79 3.47 -1.02 10.60
CA SER A 79 2.44 -1.67 9.78
C SER A 79 2.86 -1.80 8.32
N LEU A 80 3.53 -0.78 7.75
CA LEU A 80 4.08 -0.82 6.40
C LEU A 80 5.17 -1.89 6.27
N LEU A 81 6.06 -2.02 7.25
CA LEU A 81 7.12 -3.03 7.23
C LEU A 81 6.55 -4.45 7.25
N ILE A 82 5.58 -4.74 8.12
CA ILE A 82 4.94 -6.06 8.16
C ILE A 82 4.16 -6.33 6.88
N SER A 83 3.38 -5.36 6.39
CA SER A 83 2.62 -5.50 5.15
C SER A 83 3.54 -5.68 3.94
N SER A 84 4.70 -5.02 3.93
CA SER A 84 5.72 -5.20 2.89
C SER A 84 6.32 -6.62 2.90
N HIS A 85 6.42 -7.22 4.07
CA HIS A 85 6.87 -8.60 4.24
C HIS A 85 5.81 -9.62 3.80
N LEU A 86 4.54 -9.35 4.08
CA LEU A 86 3.42 -10.20 3.66
C LEU A 86 3.11 -10.11 2.17
N ARG A 87 3.43 -8.98 1.54
CA ARG A 87 3.10 -8.68 0.15
C ARG A 87 3.51 -9.76 -0.87
N PRO A 88 4.72 -10.35 -0.85
CA PRO A 88 5.06 -11.42 -1.79
C PRO A 88 4.14 -12.63 -1.69
N TYR A 89 3.76 -13.04 -0.48
CA TYR A 89 2.84 -14.16 -0.27
C TYR A 89 1.44 -13.84 -0.80
N ILE A 90 0.98 -12.60 -0.62
CA ILE A 90 -0.31 -12.14 -1.14
C ILE A 90 -0.28 -12.08 -2.68
N LEU A 91 0.84 -11.69 -3.28
CA LEU A 91 1.03 -11.71 -4.74
C LEU A 91 0.94 -13.13 -5.29
N ASP A 92 1.65 -14.09 -4.68
CA ASP A 92 1.62 -15.49 -5.09
C ASP A 92 0.21 -16.09 -4.94
N PHE A 93 -0.50 -15.77 -3.88
CA PHE A 93 -1.87 -16.20 -3.66
C PHE A 93 -2.85 -15.61 -4.69
N SER A 94 -2.72 -14.31 -5.00
CA SER A 94 -3.67 -13.59 -5.85
C SER A 94 -3.48 -13.88 -7.34
N PHE A 95 -2.24 -14.05 -7.77
CA PHE A 95 -1.90 -14.20 -9.18
C PHE A 95 -1.45 -15.60 -9.59
N GLY A 96 -1.25 -16.52 -8.63
CA GLY A 96 -0.78 -17.88 -8.85
C GLY A 96 0.64 -17.90 -9.44
N ASN A 97 1.57 -18.62 -8.82
CA ASN A 97 2.96 -18.77 -9.28
C ASN A 97 3.59 -17.48 -9.84
N PHE A 98 3.47 -16.41 -9.07
CA PHE A 98 4.03 -15.11 -9.43
C PHE A 98 5.57 -15.20 -9.45
N ASP A 99 6.15 -15.32 -10.64
CA ASP A 99 7.61 -15.35 -10.78
C ASP A 99 8.16 -13.92 -10.68
N MET A 100 8.55 -13.54 -9.45
CA MET A 100 9.13 -12.23 -9.15
C MET A 100 10.34 -11.87 -10.03
N ARG A 101 11.02 -12.87 -10.62
CA ARG A 101 12.22 -12.65 -11.44
C ARG A 101 11.87 -12.28 -12.88
N LYS A 102 10.73 -12.77 -13.39
CA LYS A 102 10.29 -12.54 -14.77
C LYS A 102 9.55 -11.23 -14.94
N VAL A 103 8.94 -10.70 -13.86
CA VAL A 103 8.07 -9.53 -13.93
C VAL A 103 8.73 -8.33 -13.28
N GLY A 104 9.35 -7.53 -14.08
CA GLY A 104 10.04 -6.32 -13.62
C GLY A 104 9.13 -5.27 -12.96
N LYS A 105 7.83 -5.27 -13.28
CA LYS A 105 6.89 -4.28 -12.75
C LYS A 105 5.56 -4.94 -12.35
N VAL A 106 5.22 -4.89 -11.07
CA VAL A 106 3.88 -5.29 -10.57
C VAL A 106 2.76 -4.55 -11.30
N ARG A 107 3.01 -3.33 -11.77
CA ARG A 107 2.09 -2.56 -12.59
C ARG A 107 1.65 -3.32 -13.85
N ASP A 108 2.58 -3.99 -14.54
CA ASP A 108 2.28 -4.68 -15.81
C ASP A 108 1.38 -5.92 -15.53
N TYR A 109 1.52 -6.53 -14.35
CA TYR A 109 0.59 -7.56 -13.90
C TYR A 109 -0.78 -6.99 -13.58
N LEU A 110 -0.83 -5.87 -12.86
CA LEU A 110 -2.09 -5.20 -12.57
C LEU A 110 -2.83 -4.75 -13.84
N ILE A 111 -2.13 -4.56 -14.96
CA ILE A 111 -2.76 -4.23 -16.25
C ILE A 111 -3.33 -5.47 -16.93
N ASN A 112 -2.56 -6.55 -16.98
CA ASN A 112 -2.82 -7.72 -17.84
C ASN A 112 -3.60 -8.86 -17.15
N THR A 113 -3.95 -8.73 -15.87
CA THR A 113 -4.66 -9.76 -15.10
C THR A 113 -6.15 -9.50 -15.00
N THR A 114 -6.90 -10.52 -14.58
CA THR A 114 -8.35 -10.42 -14.38
C THR A 114 -8.71 -9.43 -13.27
N ILE A 115 -9.89 -8.83 -13.35
CA ILE A 115 -10.40 -7.89 -12.33
C ILE A 115 -10.45 -8.57 -10.95
N TYR A 116 -10.84 -9.84 -10.89
CA TYR A 116 -10.91 -10.60 -9.64
C TYR A 116 -9.54 -10.71 -8.97
N GLN A 117 -8.49 -11.05 -9.70
CA GLN A 117 -7.13 -11.15 -9.17
C GLN A 117 -6.62 -9.80 -8.63
N LYS A 118 -6.91 -8.71 -9.35
CA LYS A 118 -6.56 -7.35 -8.90
C LYS A 118 -7.25 -6.99 -7.60
N LEU A 119 -8.57 -7.21 -7.53
CA LEU A 119 -9.36 -6.93 -6.34
C LEU A 119 -8.89 -7.76 -5.15
N THR A 120 -8.63 -9.06 -5.35
CA THR A 120 -8.10 -9.94 -4.30
C THR A 120 -6.78 -9.42 -3.75
N TYR A 121 -5.84 -9.06 -4.64
CA TYR A 121 -4.54 -8.52 -4.24
C TYR A 121 -4.68 -7.21 -3.45
N ILE A 122 -5.42 -6.24 -3.99
CA ILE A 122 -5.62 -4.93 -3.35
C ILE A 122 -6.31 -5.12 -1.99
N SER A 123 -7.38 -5.90 -1.94
CA SER A 123 -8.16 -6.11 -0.72
C SER A 123 -7.34 -6.78 0.38
N LEU A 124 -6.56 -7.81 0.05
CA LEU A 124 -5.73 -8.51 1.04
C LEU A 124 -4.60 -7.63 1.58
N VAL A 125 -3.92 -6.87 0.72
CA VAL A 125 -2.84 -5.97 1.17
C VAL A 125 -3.41 -4.84 2.03
N VAL A 126 -4.50 -4.19 1.59
CA VAL A 126 -5.11 -3.08 2.33
C VAL A 126 -5.69 -3.57 3.66
N PHE A 127 -6.40 -4.69 3.66
CA PHE A 127 -6.98 -5.24 4.87
C PHE A 127 -5.91 -5.67 5.88
N SER A 128 -4.87 -6.39 5.44
CA SER A 128 -3.79 -6.81 6.33
C SER A 128 -3.07 -5.61 6.95
N HIS A 129 -2.84 -4.55 6.17
CA HIS A 129 -2.22 -3.33 6.65
C HIS A 129 -3.08 -2.63 7.72
N ASN A 130 -4.34 -2.39 7.42
CA ASN A 130 -5.25 -1.72 8.36
C ASN A 130 -5.50 -2.56 9.62
N PHE A 131 -5.57 -3.88 9.47
CA PHE A 131 -5.69 -4.78 10.61
C PHE A 131 -4.48 -4.66 11.55
N ILE A 132 -3.28 -4.56 11.01
CA ILE A 132 -2.05 -4.36 11.81
C ILE A 132 -2.09 -2.99 12.51
N ILE A 133 -2.45 -1.91 11.80
CA ILE A 133 -2.57 -0.56 12.40
C ILE A 133 -3.48 -0.60 13.61
N TYR A 134 -4.73 -1.02 13.45
CA TYR A 134 -5.70 -1.00 14.56
C TYR A 134 -5.35 -2.01 15.66
N SER A 135 -4.65 -3.10 15.33
CA SER A 135 -4.15 -4.03 16.34
C SER A 135 -3.09 -3.41 17.23
N VAL A 136 -2.18 -2.62 16.65
CA VAL A 136 -1.13 -1.92 17.39
C VAL A 136 -1.69 -0.71 18.13
N GLU A 137 -2.56 0.07 17.50
CA GLU A 137 -3.16 1.27 18.08
C GLU A 137 -4.03 0.94 19.31
N ILE A 138 -4.89 -0.07 19.21
CA ILE A 138 -5.80 -0.44 20.30
C ILE A 138 -5.09 -1.31 21.34
N PHE A 139 -4.14 -2.11 20.91
CA PHE A 139 -3.30 -3.01 21.73
C PHE A 139 -4.05 -3.76 22.85
N SER A 140 -5.24 -4.28 22.54
CA SER A 140 -6.09 -5.00 23.49
C SER A 140 -6.87 -6.12 22.82
N ILE A 141 -6.62 -7.35 23.23
CA ILE A 141 -7.32 -8.56 22.74
C ILE A 141 -8.82 -8.50 23.07
N TYR A 142 -9.18 -7.92 24.22
CA TYR A 142 -10.59 -7.77 24.62
C TYR A 142 -11.40 -6.87 23.69
N LYS A 143 -10.74 -6.03 22.87
CA LYS A 143 -11.36 -5.11 21.92
C LYS A 143 -11.25 -5.61 20.46
N ILE A 144 -11.09 -6.92 20.25
CA ILE A 144 -10.94 -7.49 18.92
C ILE A 144 -12.08 -7.12 17.96
N GLN A 145 -13.32 -7.02 18.46
CA GLN A 145 -14.44 -6.59 17.64
C GLN A 145 -14.28 -5.14 17.13
N LEU A 146 -13.73 -4.25 17.96
CA LEU A 146 -13.45 -2.88 17.56
C LEU A 146 -12.32 -2.82 16.54
N ILE A 147 -11.27 -3.61 16.73
CA ILE A 147 -10.15 -3.73 15.78
C ILE A 147 -10.66 -4.18 14.41
N VAL A 148 -11.41 -5.28 14.36
CA VAL A 148 -11.94 -5.82 13.11
C VAL A 148 -12.90 -4.83 12.45
N ARG A 149 -13.80 -4.20 13.21
CA ARG A 149 -14.73 -3.19 12.69
C ARG A 149 -13.99 -2.01 12.05
N ASN A 150 -13.04 -1.41 12.77
CA ASN A 150 -12.31 -0.25 12.28
C ASN A 150 -11.43 -0.63 11.08
N ALA A 151 -10.76 -1.78 11.12
CA ALA A 151 -9.96 -2.28 10.01
C ALA A 151 -10.81 -2.53 8.75
N THR A 152 -12.03 -3.09 8.90
CA THR A 152 -12.91 -3.31 7.75
C THR A 152 -13.42 -2.00 7.16
N ILE A 153 -13.86 -1.04 7.97
CA ILE A 153 -14.35 0.26 7.50
C ILE A 153 -13.22 1.02 6.80
N SER A 154 -12.04 1.14 7.43
CA SER A 154 -10.86 1.79 6.83
C SER A 154 -10.46 1.12 5.52
N SER A 155 -10.47 -0.22 5.48
CA SER A 155 -10.13 -0.95 4.26
C SER A 155 -11.12 -0.69 3.12
N LEU A 156 -12.41 -0.66 3.39
CA LEU A 156 -13.43 -0.35 2.37
C LEU A 156 -13.25 1.06 1.81
N ILE A 157 -13.02 2.05 2.67
CA ILE A 157 -12.77 3.43 2.26
C ILE A 157 -11.50 3.50 1.41
N SER A 158 -10.40 2.93 1.90
CA SER A 158 -9.11 2.95 1.21
C SER A 158 -9.16 2.23 -0.13
N ILE A 159 -9.79 1.04 -0.21
CA ILE A 159 -9.95 0.29 -1.46
C ILE A 159 -10.73 1.10 -2.49
N THR A 160 -11.86 1.69 -2.12
CA THR A 160 -12.67 2.50 -3.05
C THR A 160 -11.88 3.68 -3.60
N LEU A 161 -11.16 4.40 -2.75
CA LEU A 161 -10.32 5.52 -3.16
C LEU A 161 -9.14 5.05 -4.04
N ILE A 162 -8.48 3.96 -3.68
CA ILE A 162 -7.39 3.37 -4.47
C ILE A 162 -7.87 2.97 -5.86
N LEU A 163 -9.03 2.33 -5.97
CA LEU A 163 -9.59 1.93 -7.27
C LEU A 163 -9.93 3.15 -8.14
N ILE A 164 -10.50 4.19 -7.55
CA ILE A 164 -10.78 5.46 -8.26
C ILE A 164 -9.47 6.06 -8.77
N LEU A 165 -8.47 6.20 -7.91
CA LEU A 165 -7.18 6.75 -8.33
C LEU A 165 -6.49 5.89 -9.40
N MET A 166 -6.52 4.57 -9.25
CA MET A 166 -5.96 3.68 -10.26
C MET A 166 -6.68 3.81 -11.60
N SER A 167 -8.00 3.98 -11.63
CA SER A 167 -8.75 4.16 -12.88
C SER A 167 -8.32 5.41 -13.64
N PHE A 168 -8.08 6.53 -12.95
CA PHE A 168 -7.56 7.76 -13.56
C PHE A 168 -6.16 7.58 -14.15
N PHE A 169 -5.28 6.84 -13.47
CA PHE A 169 -3.92 6.59 -13.96
C PHE A 169 -3.89 5.59 -15.13
N TYR A 170 -4.86 4.70 -15.23
CA TYR A 170 -4.95 3.71 -16.30
C TYR A 170 -5.48 4.31 -17.60
N TYR A 171 -6.49 5.14 -17.54
CA TYR A 171 -7.11 5.76 -18.72
C TYR A 171 -6.15 6.66 -19.52
N LYS A 172 -5.11 7.19 -18.90
CA LYS A 172 -4.13 8.09 -19.55
C LYS A 172 -3.11 7.37 -20.43
N ASN A 173 -3.02 6.04 -20.41
CA ASN A 173 -1.99 5.28 -21.14
C ASN A 173 -2.49 4.56 -22.40
N GLU A 174 -3.75 4.69 -22.74
CA GLU A 174 -4.32 4.14 -23.99
C GLU A 174 -4.42 5.17 -25.12
N ARG A 175 -3.75 6.33 -24.99
CA ARG A 175 -3.64 7.35 -26.05
C ARG A 175 -2.22 7.54 -26.51
#